data_d6b0021a206676a045ec9b125408b40f
#
_entry.id   d6b0021a206676a045ec9b125408b40f
#
_cell.length_a   1.000
_cell.length_b   1.000
_cell.length_c   1.000
_cell.angle_alpha   90.00
_cell.angle_beta   90.00
_cell.angle_gamma   90.00
#
_symmetry.space_group_name_H-M   'P 1'
#
loop_
_entity.id
_entity.type
_entity.pdbx_description
1 polymer ?
#
loop_
_entity_poly.entity_id
_entity_poly.type
_entity_poly.pdbx_seq_one_letter_code
_entity_poly.pdbx_strand_id
1 'polypeptide(L)'
;MKTKVKFFDLHAECKDSNGETHVVTVVGKLEQSYVPRVFTEEVPVEISPNQTIKGELSFTRKTIFRKLTVGVSICHPTDEFNEEFGIELAKARIEMGKDSGSVFTTNVTMLTDDLVMAELIGKLSYICKNIDKYIS
;
A
#
# COMPACT_ATOMS: atom_id res chain seq x y z
N MET A 1 -8.59 -11.79 -13.84
CA MET A 1 -8.43 -10.92 -12.65
C MET A 1 -7.93 -9.57 -13.09
N LYS A 2 -8.63 -8.49 -12.74
CA LYS A 2 -8.20 -7.12 -13.05
C LYS A 2 -7.53 -6.51 -11.84
N THR A 3 -6.32 -5.99 -12.04
CA THR A 3 -5.60 -5.26 -11.01
C THR A 3 -5.58 -3.79 -11.37
N LYS A 4 -6.00 -2.95 -10.43
CA LYS A 4 -5.90 -1.49 -10.56
C LYS A 4 -4.72 -1.01 -9.74
N VAL A 5 -3.94 -0.10 -10.30
CA VAL A 5 -2.77 0.47 -9.63
C VAL A 5 -2.94 1.98 -9.51
N LYS A 6 -2.70 2.50 -8.31
CA LYS A 6 -2.73 3.93 -8.04
C LYS A 6 -1.50 4.32 -7.24
N PHE A 7 -0.91 5.47 -7.57
CA PHE A 7 0.26 5.98 -6.87
C PHE A 7 -0.08 7.21 -6.04
N PHE A 8 0.57 7.30 -4.89
CA PHE A 8 0.50 8.45 -3.99
C PHE A 8 1.93 8.87 -3.68
N ASP A 9 2.16 10.14 -3.43
CA ASP A 9 3.49 10.64 -3.08
C ASP A 9 3.42 11.76 -2.03
N LEU A 10 4.46 11.85 -1.23
CA LEU A 10 4.69 12.91 -0.26
C LEU A 10 6.19 13.17 -0.16
N HIS A 11 6.58 14.39 0.16
CA HIS A 11 7.96 14.70 0.48
C HIS A 11 8.04 15.70 1.63
N ALA A 12 9.16 15.69 2.34
CA ALA A 12 9.43 16.61 3.43
C ALA A 12 10.93 16.84 3.60
N GLU A 13 11.27 17.96 4.16
CA GLU A 13 12.64 18.28 4.56
C GLU A 13 12.93 17.72 5.94
N CYS A 14 14.04 17.00 6.09
CA CYS A 14 14.46 16.37 7.34
C CYS A 14 15.90 16.77 7.64
N LYS A 15 16.17 17.17 8.86
CA LYS A 15 17.54 17.50 9.29
C LYS A 15 18.19 16.28 9.95
N ASP A 16 19.45 16.03 9.60
CA ASP A 16 20.25 14.99 10.24
C ASP A 16 20.92 15.52 11.54
N SER A 17 21.70 14.67 12.20
CA SER A 17 22.38 15.02 13.43
C SER A 17 23.45 16.14 13.23
N ASN A 18 23.90 16.33 12.01
CA ASN A 18 24.86 17.37 11.66
C ASN A 18 24.19 18.69 11.26
N GLY A 19 22.86 18.73 11.28
CA GLY A 19 22.10 19.92 10.89
C GLY A 19 21.91 20.08 9.38
N GLU A 20 22.35 19.13 8.58
CA GLU A 20 22.15 19.14 7.13
C GLU A 20 20.73 18.71 6.75
N THR A 21 20.16 19.41 5.78
CA THR A 21 18.79 19.16 5.33
C THR A 21 18.76 18.16 4.17
N HIS A 22 17.97 17.12 4.33
CA HIS A 22 17.69 16.13 3.29
C HIS A 22 16.23 16.22 2.90
N VAL A 23 15.93 16.04 1.62
CA VAL A 23 14.53 15.94 1.17
C VAL A 23 14.21 14.46 0.99
N VAL A 24 13.23 13.97 1.75
CA VAL A 24 12.78 12.59 1.71
C VAL A 24 11.48 12.53 0.93
N THR A 25 11.44 11.66 -0.06
CA THR A 25 10.23 11.39 -0.86
C THR A 25 9.74 9.98 -0.58
N VAL A 26 8.47 9.83 -0.24
CA VAL A 26 7.84 8.53 -0.10
C VAL A 26 6.77 8.39 -1.18
N VAL A 27 6.73 7.23 -1.83
CA VAL A 27 5.74 6.91 -2.85
C VAL A 27 5.03 5.63 -2.42
N GLY A 28 3.71 5.66 -2.45
CA GLY A 28 2.89 4.50 -2.19
C GLY A 28 2.30 3.97 -3.48
N LYS A 29 2.50 2.68 -3.76
CA LYS A 29 1.86 1.97 -4.86
C LYS A 29 0.74 1.13 -4.27
N LEU A 30 -0.49 1.52 -4.54
CA LEU A 30 -1.67 0.78 -4.10
C LEU A 30 -2.15 -0.12 -5.24
N GLU A 31 -2.07 -1.42 -5.02
CA GLU A 31 -2.58 -2.43 -5.95
C GLU A 31 -3.88 -2.99 -5.41
N GLN A 32 -4.92 -2.97 -6.24
CA GLN A 32 -6.23 -3.50 -5.88
C GLN A 32 -6.62 -4.59 -6.88
N SER A 33 -6.90 -5.77 -6.34
CA SER A 33 -7.27 -6.94 -7.14
C SER A 33 -8.61 -7.47 -6.67
N TYR A 34 -9.41 -7.95 -7.62
CA TYR A 34 -10.70 -8.58 -7.35
C TYR A 34 -10.61 -10.05 -7.66
N VAL A 35 -10.93 -10.88 -6.68
CA VAL A 35 -10.97 -12.34 -6.85
C VAL A 35 -12.40 -12.82 -6.61
N PRO A 36 -13.05 -13.42 -7.60
CA PRO A 36 -14.37 -14.00 -7.39
C PRO A 36 -14.24 -15.27 -6.55
N ARG A 37 -15.13 -15.44 -5.59
CA ARG A 37 -15.23 -16.65 -4.78
C ARG A 37 -16.67 -17.14 -4.81
N VAL A 38 -16.83 -18.45 -4.96
CA VAL A 38 -18.13 -19.10 -4.93
C VAL A 38 -18.35 -19.67 -3.53
N PHE A 39 -19.48 -19.32 -2.95
CA PHE A 39 -19.92 -19.82 -1.67
C PHE A 39 -21.17 -20.66 -1.86
N THR A 40 -21.24 -21.78 -1.15
CA THR A 40 -22.41 -22.66 -1.16
C THR A 40 -22.92 -22.77 0.28
N GLU A 41 -24.21 -22.56 0.46
CA GLU A 41 -24.85 -22.62 1.76
C GLU A 41 -26.06 -23.53 1.68
N GLU A 42 -26.22 -24.39 2.70
CA GLU A 42 -27.44 -25.20 2.82
C GLU A 42 -28.56 -24.34 3.41
N VAL A 43 -29.68 -24.34 2.73
CA VAL A 43 -30.87 -23.61 3.16
C VAL A 43 -32.07 -24.53 3.24
N PRO A 44 -32.99 -24.33 4.19
CA PRO A 44 -34.23 -25.11 4.24
C PRO A 44 -35.17 -24.69 3.08
N VAL A 45 -35.70 -25.67 2.36
CA VAL A 45 -36.67 -25.44 1.30
C VAL A 45 -37.98 -26.10 1.67
N GLU A 46 -39.03 -25.31 1.82
CA GLU A 46 -40.37 -25.80 2.13
C GLU A 46 -41.04 -26.30 0.86
N ILE A 47 -41.39 -27.59 0.82
CA ILE A 47 -42.10 -28.21 -0.31
C ILE A 47 -43.58 -28.45 -0.03
N SER A 48 -44.00 -28.45 1.24
CA SER A 48 -45.38 -28.49 1.68
C SER A 48 -45.47 -27.89 3.08
N PRO A 49 -46.68 -27.56 3.61
CA PRO A 49 -46.79 -26.88 4.91
C PRO A 49 -46.10 -27.58 6.10
N ASN A 50 -45.90 -28.89 6.03
CA ASN A 50 -45.30 -29.67 7.10
C ASN A 50 -44.02 -30.41 6.67
N GLN A 51 -43.45 -30.08 5.52
CA GLN A 51 -42.31 -30.81 4.96
C GLN A 51 -41.28 -29.84 4.40
N THR A 52 -40.09 -29.94 4.97
CA THR A 52 -38.93 -29.13 4.57
C THR A 52 -37.78 -30.04 4.19
N ILE A 53 -37.15 -29.77 3.07
CA ILE A 53 -35.92 -30.44 2.64
C ILE A 53 -34.74 -29.48 2.68
N LYS A 54 -33.51 -30.01 2.65
CA LYS A 54 -32.30 -29.20 2.54
C LYS A 54 -32.06 -28.91 1.06
N GLY A 55 -31.96 -27.64 0.74
CA GLY A 55 -31.52 -27.15 -0.57
C GLY A 55 -30.13 -26.50 -0.46
N GLU A 56 -29.51 -26.27 -1.61
CA GLU A 56 -28.23 -25.57 -1.67
C GLU A 56 -28.41 -24.24 -2.40
N LEU A 57 -27.82 -23.19 -1.81
CA LEU A 57 -27.73 -21.87 -2.42
C LEU A 57 -26.27 -21.60 -2.75
N SER A 58 -25.99 -21.37 -4.04
CA SER A 58 -24.65 -20.97 -4.48
C SER A 58 -24.67 -19.52 -4.91
N PHE A 59 -23.69 -18.75 -4.46
CA PHE A 59 -23.53 -17.36 -4.86
C PHE A 59 -22.06 -17.01 -5.00
N THR A 60 -21.80 -16.01 -5.85
CA THR A 60 -20.45 -15.53 -6.09
C THR A 60 -20.25 -14.17 -5.41
N ARG A 61 -19.21 -14.06 -4.61
CA ARG A 61 -18.77 -12.79 -4.01
C ARG A 61 -17.44 -12.39 -4.60
N LYS A 62 -17.27 -11.09 -4.83
CA LYS A 62 -15.97 -10.52 -5.18
C LYS A 62 -15.24 -10.19 -3.90
N THR A 63 -14.07 -10.80 -3.70
CA THR A 63 -13.19 -10.44 -2.60
C THR A 63 -12.16 -9.45 -3.11
N ILE A 64 -12.03 -8.33 -2.41
CA ILE A 64 -11.10 -7.26 -2.77
C ILE A 64 -9.83 -7.44 -1.95
N PHE A 65 -8.68 -7.51 -2.63
CA PHE A 65 -7.37 -7.49 -2.01
C PHE A 65 -6.69 -6.18 -2.35
N ARG A 66 -6.16 -5.52 -1.34
CA ARG A 66 -5.40 -4.28 -1.51
C ARG A 66 -4.03 -4.45 -0.90
N LYS A 67 -3.01 -4.06 -1.65
CA LYS A 67 -1.62 -4.13 -1.22
C LYS A 67 -0.97 -2.77 -1.42
N LEU A 68 -0.45 -2.22 -0.33
CA LEU A 68 0.30 -0.97 -0.38
C LEU A 68 1.79 -1.29 -0.27
N THR A 69 2.56 -0.86 -1.25
CA THR A 69 4.01 -0.95 -1.24
C THR A 69 4.58 0.46 -1.22
N VAL A 70 5.50 0.73 -0.31
CA VAL A 70 6.07 2.07 -0.13
C VAL A 70 7.54 2.05 -0.52
N GLY A 71 7.91 2.94 -1.44
CA GLY A 71 9.28 3.20 -1.82
C GLY A 71 9.74 4.55 -1.29
N VAL A 72 11.02 4.68 -1.05
CA VAL A 72 11.62 5.88 -0.47
C VAL A 72 12.83 6.33 -1.27
N SER A 73 12.97 7.64 -1.48
CA SER A 73 14.20 8.24 -1.99
C SER A 73 14.61 9.40 -1.08
N ILE A 74 15.90 9.60 -0.94
CA ILE A 74 16.45 10.66 -0.09
C ILE A 74 17.42 11.47 -0.93
N CYS A 75 17.14 12.79 -1.07
CA CYS A 75 18.01 13.70 -1.79
C CYS A 75 19.18 14.11 -0.91
N HIS A 76 20.39 14.04 -1.46
CA HIS A 76 21.59 14.47 -0.74
C HIS A 76 21.57 16.00 -0.55
N PRO A 77 22.06 16.54 0.60
CA PRO A 77 22.03 18.00 0.87
C PRO A 77 22.74 18.86 -0.17
N THR A 78 23.76 18.30 -0.84
CA THR A 78 24.52 19.02 -1.86
C THR A 78 23.84 19.00 -3.25
N ASP A 79 22.83 18.16 -3.42
CA ASP A 79 22.11 18.04 -4.68
C ASP A 79 20.90 18.98 -4.67
N GLU A 80 20.60 19.53 -5.83
CA GLU A 80 19.36 20.28 -6.00
C GLU A 80 18.19 19.30 -6.02
N PHE A 81 17.18 19.55 -5.17
CA PHE A 81 16.02 18.67 -5.10
C PHE A 81 15.19 18.77 -6.38
N ASN A 82 14.89 17.61 -6.97
CA ASN A 82 14.00 17.46 -8.10
C ASN A 82 12.88 16.50 -7.71
N GLU A 83 11.67 17.03 -7.57
CA GLU A 83 10.50 16.27 -7.12
C GLU A 83 10.23 15.06 -8.04
N GLU A 84 10.23 15.30 -9.35
CA GLU A 84 9.98 14.27 -10.35
C GLU A 84 11.01 13.13 -10.29
N PHE A 85 12.28 13.49 -10.18
CA PHE A 85 13.36 12.51 -10.03
C PHE A 85 13.23 11.72 -8.73
N GLY A 86 12.88 12.37 -7.63
CA GLY A 86 12.66 11.71 -6.33
C GLY A 86 11.52 10.69 -6.40
N ILE A 87 10.42 11.05 -7.05
CA ILE A 87 9.28 10.16 -7.25
C ILE A 87 9.68 8.96 -8.12
N GLU A 88 10.34 9.19 -9.24
CA GLU A 88 10.76 8.11 -10.15
C GLU A 88 11.75 7.15 -9.48
N LEU A 89 12.68 7.67 -8.69
CA LEU A 89 13.63 6.84 -7.94
C LEU A 89 12.91 5.98 -6.88
N ALA A 90 11.95 6.56 -6.16
CA ALA A 90 11.16 5.83 -5.18
C ALA A 90 10.32 4.73 -5.85
N LYS A 91 9.73 5.01 -7.01
CA LYS A 91 9.01 4.01 -7.80
C LYS A 91 9.92 2.87 -8.26
N ALA A 92 11.13 3.19 -8.71
CA ALA A 92 12.11 2.20 -9.12
C ALA A 92 12.46 1.26 -7.96
N ARG A 93 12.59 1.79 -6.76
CA ARG A 93 12.87 0.98 -5.56
C ARG A 93 11.71 0.07 -5.19
N ILE A 94 10.46 0.48 -5.44
CA ILE A 94 9.30 -0.40 -5.28
C ILE A 94 9.43 -1.62 -6.20
N GLU A 95 9.80 -1.41 -7.46
CA GLU A 95 9.96 -2.50 -8.44
C GLU A 95 11.15 -3.41 -8.10
N MET A 96 12.19 -2.89 -7.48
CA MET A 96 13.34 -3.67 -7.02
C MET A 96 13.03 -4.52 -5.78
N GLY A 97 11.99 -4.17 -5.05
CA GLY A 97 11.54 -4.92 -3.88
C GLY A 97 12.47 -4.83 -2.67
N LYS A 98 12.57 -5.92 -1.93
CA LYS A 98 13.32 -5.97 -0.68
C LYS A 98 14.82 -5.67 -0.79
N ASP A 99 15.39 -5.86 -1.97
CA ASP A 99 16.81 -5.65 -2.21
C ASP A 99 17.22 -4.18 -2.14
N SER A 100 16.25 -3.27 -2.25
CA SER A 100 16.53 -1.83 -2.18
C SER A 100 16.77 -1.32 -0.76
N GLY A 101 16.40 -2.10 0.27
CA GLY A 101 16.49 -1.69 1.68
C GLY A 101 15.54 -0.57 2.09
N SER A 102 14.76 -0.04 1.17
CA SER A 102 13.89 1.13 1.37
C SER A 102 12.42 0.84 1.07
N VAL A 103 12.02 -0.43 0.97
CA VAL A 103 10.68 -0.82 0.61
C VAL A 103 9.95 -1.44 1.80
N PHE A 104 8.76 -0.93 2.07
CA PHE A 104 7.87 -1.48 3.08
C PHE A 104 6.61 -1.99 2.39
N THR A 105 6.11 -3.14 2.81
CA THR A 105 4.90 -3.73 2.25
C THR A 105 3.85 -3.90 3.34
N THR A 106 2.65 -3.44 3.07
CA THR A 106 1.51 -3.61 3.97
C THR A 106 0.34 -4.17 3.18
N ASN A 107 -0.23 -5.27 3.66
CA ASN A 107 -1.43 -5.88 3.09
C ASN A 107 -2.64 -5.50 3.93
N VAL A 108 -3.58 -4.74 3.34
CA VAL A 108 -4.77 -4.29 4.05
C VAL A 108 -5.99 -4.52 3.17
N THR A 109 -7.06 -5.06 3.76
CA THR A 109 -8.30 -5.37 3.03
C THR A 109 -9.25 -4.19 2.87
N MET A 110 -9.18 -3.20 3.76
CA MET A 110 -10.09 -2.04 3.79
C MET A 110 -9.32 -0.73 3.81
N LEU A 111 -8.51 -0.49 2.78
CA LEU A 111 -7.68 0.70 2.71
C LEU A 111 -8.33 1.79 1.85
N THR A 112 -8.73 2.89 2.48
CA THR A 112 -9.22 4.09 1.78
C THR A 112 -8.03 4.97 1.39
N ASP A 113 -8.24 5.95 0.49
CA ASP A 113 -7.19 6.89 0.11
C ASP A 113 -6.66 7.66 1.32
N ASP A 114 -7.53 8.04 2.26
CA ASP A 114 -7.12 8.74 3.49
C ASP A 114 -6.22 7.88 4.37
N LEU A 115 -6.51 6.58 4.46
CA LEU A 115 -5.68 5.64 5.21
C LEU A 115 -4.33 5.41 4.52
N VAL A 116 -4.30 5.38 3.19
CA VAL A 116 -3.03 5.32 2.44
C VAL A 116 -2.18 6.53 2.75
N MET A 117 -2.74 7.73 2.70
CA MET A 117 -2.02 8.96 3.01
C MET A 117 -1.54 8.97 4.45
N ALA A 118 -2.34 8.48 5.40
CA ALA A 118 -1.93 8.35 6.80
C ALA A 118 -0.72 7.41 6.97
N GLU A 119 -0.72 6.28 6.25
CA GLU A 119 0.42 5.36 6.24
C GLU A 119 1.68 6.01 5.67
N LEU A 120 1.56 6.76 4.58
CA LEU A 120 2.69 7.48 3.99
C LEU A 120 3.23 8.56 4.93
N ILE A 121 2.36 9.30 5.58
CA ILE A 121 2.74 10.31 6.58
C ILE A 121 3.49 9.65 7.74
N GLY A 122 2.99 8.52 8.23
CA GLY A 122 3.64 7.75 9.29
C GLY A 122 5.04 7.27 8.90
N LYS A 123 5.20 6.74 7.69
CA LYS A 123 6.51 6.31 7.18
C LYS A 123 7.46 7.49 7.00
N LEU A 124 6.98 8.59 6.41
CA LEU A 124 7.79 9.79 6.23
C LEU A 124 8.26 10.35 7.57
N SER A 125 7.36 10.44 8.55
CA SER A 125 7.68 10.90 9.90
C SER A 125 8.72 10.00 10.58
N TYR A 126 8.56 8.68 10.47
CA TYR A 126 9.51 7.71 11.01
C TYR A 126 10.90 7.88 10.40
N ILE A 127 10.97 8.02 9.07
CA ILE A 127 12.24 8.20 8.35
C ILE A 127 12.92 9.52 8.76
N CYS A 128 12.14 10.60 8.87
CA CYS A 128 12.69 11.89 9.32
C CYS A 128 13.25 11.83 10.73
N LYS A 129 12.58 11.14 11.64
CA LYS A 129 13.07 10.98 13.03
C LYS A 129 14.31 10.10 13.12
N ASN A 130 14.53 9.23 12.15
CA ASN A 130 15.64 8.28 12.12
C ASN A 130 16.52 8.48 10.89
N ILE A 131 16.59 9.72 10.41
CA ILE A 131 17.27 10.03 9.14
C ILE A 131 18.73 9.56 9.10
N ASP A 132 19.44 9.64 10.22
CA ASP A 132 20.84 9.22 10.28
C ASP A 132 21.03 7.73 9.95
N LYS A 133 20.03 6.90 10.21
CA LYS A 133 20.08 5.46 9.88
C LYS A 133 19.95 5.21 8.39
N TYR A 134 19.28 6.10 7.67
CA TYR A 134 18.99 5.93 6.24
C TYR A 134 20.08 6.52 5.34
N ILE A 135 20.86 7.44 5.85
CA ILE A 135 21.90 8.15 5.09
C ILE A 135 23.32 7.65 5.38
N SER A 136 23.47 6.81 6.39
CA SER A 136 24.79 6.27 6.80
C SER A 136 25.27 5.15 5.90
#